data_f45c92cac9786b84ebac1fa807f91058
#
_entry.id   f45c92cac9786b84ebac1fa807f91058
#
_cell.length_a   1.000
_cell.length_b   1.000
_cell.length_c   1.000
_cell.angle_alpha   90.00
_cell.angle_beta   90.00
_cell.angle_gamma   90.00
#
_symmetry.space_group_name_H-M   'P 1'
#
loop_
_entity.id
_entity.type
_entity.pdbx_description
1 polymer ?
#
loop_
_entity_poly.entity_id
_entity_poly.type
_entity_poly.pdbx_seq_one_letter_code
_entity_poly.pdbx_strand_id
1 'polypeptide(L)' 'MFYDDEEKLEKVIVDIPKRTFTIVGSSGDCKQIPCNADQFMRVLEAVREMVPINDVSYV' A
#
# COMPACT_ATOMS: atom_id res chain seq x y z
N MET A 1 -16.33 2.95 4.79
CA MET A 1 -15.09 3.67 4.55
C MET A 1 -13.95 3.09 5.35
N PHE A 2 -12.79 3.01 4.76
CA PHE A 2 -11.65 2.41 5.45
C PHE A 2 -11.00 3.34 6.45
N TYR A 3 -11.06 4.61 6.17
CA TYR A 3 -10.41 5.61 7.00
C TYR A 3 -11.45 6.61 7.44
N ASP A 4 -11.35 7.05 8.68
CA ASP A 4 -12.12 8.21 9.11
C ASP A 4 -11.36 9.47 8.69
N ASP A 5 -11.92 10.64 9.01
CA ASP A 5 -11.37 11.90 8.53
C ASP A 5 -9.98 12.22 9.11
N GLU A 6 -9.63 11.57 10.20
CA GLU A 6 -8.38 11.85 10.88
C GLU A 6 -7.24 10.93 10.43
N GLU A 7 -7.58 9.77 9.90
CA GLU A 7 -6.57 8.82 9.49
C GLU A 7 -6.19 9.02 8.05
N LYS A 8 -4.90 9.14 7.80
CA LYS A 8 -4.35 9.33 6.47
C LYS A 8 -3.35 8.24 6.15
N LEU A 9 -3.20 7.97 4.88
CA LEU A 9 -2.18 7.05 4.40
C LEU A 9 -0.82 7.70 4.56
N GLU A 10 0.08 7.04 5.29
CA GLU A 10 1.44 7.54 5.44
C GLU A 10 2.40 6.85 4.49
N LYS A 11 2.21 5.56 4.27
CA LYS A 11 3.22 4.78 3.60
C LYS A 11 2.63 3.51 3.03
N VAL A 12 3.17 3.08 1.89
CA VAL A 12 2.84 1.78 1.30
C VAL A 12 4.13 1.00 1.16
N ILE A 13 4.15 -0.22 1.67
CA ILE A 13 5.28 -1.12 1.53
C ILE A 13 4.89 -2.21 0.53
N VAL A 14 5.67 -2.32 -0.53
CA VAL A 14 5.42 -3.32 -1.58
C VAL A 14 6.36 -4.49 -1.36
N ASP A 15 5.79 -5.63 -0.99
CA ASP A 15 6.55 -6.86 -0.81
C ASP A 15 6.46 -7.67 -2.10
N ILE A 16 7.48 -7.55 -2.92
CA ILE A 16 7.48 -8.17 -4.24
C ILE A 16 7.51 -9.69 -4.17
N PRO A 17 8.38 -10.31 -3.39
CA PRO A 17 8.40 -11.77 -3.31
C PRO A 17 7.10 -12.38 -2.83
N LYS A 18 6.41 -11.71 -1.90
CA LYS A 18 5.16 -12.21 -1.34
C LYS A 18 3.94 -11.66 -2.03
N ARG A 19 4.11 -10.76 -2.98
CA ARG A 19 3.01 -10.09 -3.69
C ARG A 19 1.98 -9.51 -2.73
N THR A 20 2.49 -8.82 -1.72
CA THR A 20 1.65 -8.28 -0.66
C THR A 20 1.92 -6.79 -0.51
N PHE A 21 0.84 -6.02 -0.32
CA PHE A 21 0.95 -4.61 -0.03
C PHE A 21 0.65 -4.38 1.44
N THR A 22 1.52 -3.62 2.10
CA THR A 22 1.29 -3.22 3.48
C THR A 22 1.00 -1.72 3.49
N ILE A 23 -0.17 -1.36 3.99
CA ILE A 23 -0.58 0.03 4.08
C ILE A 23 -0.43 0.48 5.52
N VAL A 24 0.31 1.57 5.70
CA VAL A 24 0.54 2.14 7.03
C VAL A 24 -0.23 3.45 7.12
N GLY A 25 -1.12 3.54 8.10
CA GLY A 25 -1.89 4.75 8.35
C GLY A 25 -1.22 5.64 9.38
N SER A 26 -1.70 6.88 9.46
CA SER A 26 -1.15 7.88 10.38
C SER A 26 -1.34 7.51 11.85
N SER A 27 -2.30 6.66 12.13
CA SER A 27 -2.55 6.19 13.50
C SER A 27 -1.60 5.06 13.91
N GLY A 28 -0.74 4.61 12.99
CA GLY A 28 0.16 3.51 13.26
C GLY A 28 -0.38 2.16 12.87
N ASP A 29 -1.60 2.10 12.36
CA ASP A 29 -2.19 0.83 11.92
C ASP A 29 -1.55 0.36 10.63
N CYS A 30 -1.30 -0.94 10.55
CA CYS A 30 -0.78 -1.57 9.35
C CYS A 30 -1.79 -2.58 8.83
N LYS A 31 -2.03 -2.57 7.52
CA LYS A 31 -2.93 -3.50 6.90
C LYS A 31 -2.23 -4.18 5.74
N GLN A 32 -2.28 -5.51 5.71
CA GLN A 32 -1.66 -6.28 4.65
C GLN A 32 -2.71 -6.78 3.67
N ILE A 33 -2.42 -6.63 2.39
CA ILE A 33 -3.31 -7.03 1.31
C ILE A 33 -2.55 -7.99 0.41
N PRO A 34 -2.76 -9.30 0.56
CA PRO A 34 -2.13 -10.26 -0.33
C PRO A 34 -2.83 -10.27 -1.68
N CYS A 35 -2.07 -10.41 -2.75
CA CYS A 35 -2.59 -10.38 -4.11
C CYS A 35 -2.02 -11.53 -4.92
N ASN A 36 -2.77 -11.94 -5.96
CA ASN A 36 -2.19 -12.82 -6.95
C ASN A 36 -1.35 -11.99 -7.93
N ALA A 37 -0.71 -12.63 -8.90
CA ALA A 37 0.21 -11.94 -9.81
C ALA A 37 -0.48 -10.82 -10.60
N ASP A 38 -1.67 -11.11 -11.14
CA ASP A 38 -2.39 -10.11 -11.94
C ASP A 38 -2.87 -8.95 -11.09
N GLN A 39 -3.41 -9.24 -9.92
CA GLN A 39 -3.85 -8.21 -8.99
C GLN A 39 -2.68 -7.37 -8.52
N PHE A 40 -1.56 -8.02 -8.23
CA PHE A 40 -0.38 -7.33 -7.75
C PHE A 40 0.07 -6.26 -8.75
N MET A 41 0.15 -6.62 -10.02
CA MET A 41 0.58 -5.68 -11.06
C MET A 41 -0.38 -4.51 -11.20
N ARG A 42 -1.68 -4.78 -11.15
CA ARG A 42 -2.69 -3.72 -11.25
C ARG A 42 -2.65 -2.77 -10.08
N VAL A 43 -2.55 -3.32 -8.88
CA VAL A 43 -2.48 -2.49 -7.67
C VAL A 43 -1.18 -1.69 -7.65
N LEU A 44 -0.10 -2.30 -8.08
CA LEU A 44 1.19 -1.62 -8.13
C LEU A 44 1.15 -0.40 -9.05
N GLU A 45 0.52 -0.55 -10.23
CA GLU A 45 0.36 0.58 -11.12
C GLU A 45 -0.45 1.71 -10.48
N ALA A 46 -1.54 1.36 -9.82
CA ALA A 46 -2.38 2.34 -9.15
C ALA A 46 -1.61 3.04 -8.03
N VAL A 47 -0.85 2.28 -7.25
CA VAL A 47 -0.04 2.85 -6.16
C VAL A 47 0.98 3.84 -6.72
N ARG A 48 1.64 3.49 -7.82
CA ARG A 48 2.65 4.36 -8.42
C ARG A 48 2.06 5.66 -8.93
N GLU A 49 0.79 5.64 -9.33
CA GLU A 49 0.12 6.86 -9.80
C GLU A 49 -0.43 7.71 -8.66
N MET A 50 -0.94 7.05 -7.62
CA MET A 50 -1.71 7.73 -6.58
C MET A 50 -0.88 8.09 -5.35
N VAL A 51 0.21 7.37 -5.11
CA VAL A 51 1.03 7.57 -3.92
C VAL A 51 2.38 8.15 -4.33
N PRO A 52 2.84 9.24 -3.69
CA PRO A 52 4.16 9.79 -4.00
C PRO A 52 5.25 8.75 -3.82
N ILE A 53 6.25 8.79 -4.69
CA ILE A 53 7.33 7.80 -4.68
C ILE A 53 8.04 7.74 -3.34
N ASN A 54 8.11 8.85 -2.63
CA ASN A 54 8.76 8.90 -1.32
C ASN A 54 7.99 8.14 -0.25
N ASP A 55 6.70 7.89 -0.49
CA ASP A 55 5.85 7.18 0.47
C ASP A 55 5.72 5.71 0.12
N VAL A 56 6.38 5.24 -0.93
CA VAL A 56 6.35 3.85 -1.34
C VAL A 56 7.71 3.22 -1.09
N SER A 57 7.70 2.09 -0.39
CA SER A 57 8.92 1.31 -0.13
C SER A 57 8.80 -0.06 -0.78
N TYR A 58 9.89 -0.53 -1.35
CA TYR A 58 9.96 -1.85 -1.98
C TYR A 58 10.85 -2.76 -1.15
N VAL A 59 10.41 -3.97 -0.97
CA VAL A 59 11.14 -4.97 -0.19
C VAL A 59 11.61 -6.10 -1.09
#